data_a492c19758e3b904028568f1b8031b48
#
_entry.id   a492c19758e3b904028568f1b8031b48
#
_cell.length_a   1.000
_cell.length_b   1.000
_cell.length_c   1.000
_cell.angle_alpha   90.00
_cell.angle_beta   90.00
_cell.angle_gamma   90.00
#
_symmetry.space_group_name_H-M   'P 1'
#
loop_
_entity.id
_entity.type
_entity.pdbx_description
1 polymer ?
#
loop_
_entity_poly.entity_id
_entity_poly.type
_entity_poly.pdbx_seq_one_letter_code
_entity_poly.pdbx_strand_id
1 'polypeptide(L)'
;MTTSSTLDMLRSPGLAVERSLELSGQWFNELCLWLQSPIGALGILGWPMILIPEVIDSRYRLGDTAMQVYQGVEWHGPVPRQTFTASGRVEWVSSRGGSFEAGLSTRAGLGDEEVARSLLVARMAGDLESYGERALPARPEVDPASLRRRRTMVVDEATIRHFAMLAGTHYPIHDDEHYAWSQGYPTILVQGLLLFMTALYHAGVGPTGKGEMWFRRAVPGGSLLESCQSSDDPRLWVIRQVGGGEIAAISRISSG
;
A
#
# COMPACT_ATOMS: atom_id res chain seq x y z
N MET A 1 1.99 22.32 17.58
CA MET A 1 0.88 21.93 16.69
C MET A 1 0.27 20.69 17.29
N THR A 2 -1.01 20.76 17.67
CA THR A 2 -1.76 19.63 18.23
C THR A 2 -1.95 18.59 17.12
N THR A 3 -1.35 17.43 17.29
CA THR A 3 -1.61 16.29 16.40
C THR A 3 -3.07 15.87 16.58
N SER A 4 -3.90 16.10 15.56
CA SER A 4 -5.24 15.55 15.51
C SER A 4 -5.15 14.02 15.51
N SER A 5 -6.00 13.35 16.29
CA SER A 5 -6.01 11.88 16.29
C SER A 5 -6.61 11.36 14.98
N THR A 6 -6.30 10.12 14.62
CA THR A 6 -6.86 9.48 13.42
C THR A 6 -8.38 9.45 13.42
N LEU A 7 -8.99 9.21 14.59
CA LEU A 7 -10.44 9.26 14.71
C LEU A 7 -10.97 10.67 14.45
N ASP A 8 -10.23 11.71 14.86
CA ASP A 8 -10.62 13.08 14.56
C ASP A 8 -10.51 13.36 13.07
N MET A 9 -9.49 12.84 12.41
CA MET A 9 -9.38 12.91 10.94
C MET A 9 -10.51 12.15 10.26
N LEU A 10 -10.81 10.93 10.69
CA LEU A 10 -11.90 10.11 10.14
C LEU A 10 -13.30 10.71 10.41
N ARG A 11 -13.46 11.51 11.47
CA ARG A 11 -14.70 12.21 11.82
C ARG A 11 -14.82 13.61 11.26
N SER A 12 -13.74 14.14 10.72
CA SER A 12 -13.66 15.53 10.26
C SER A 12 -13.40 15.58 8.75
N PRO A 13 -14.46 15.56 7.93
CA PRO A 13 -14.34 15.67 6.49
C PRO A 13 -13.48 16.86 6.07
N GLY A 14 -12.51 16.61 5.20
CA GLY A 14 -11.64 17.66 4.67
C GLY A 14 -10.49 18.09 5.59
N LEU A 15 -10.33 17.48 6.78
CA LEU A 15 -9.14 17.72 7.59
C LEU A 15 -7.92 17.13 6.86
N ALA A 16 -6.97 18.01 6.54
CA ALA A 16 -5.71 17.63 5.92
C ALA A 16 -4.57 17.66 6.94
N VAL A 17 -3.66 16.71 6.83
CA VAL A 17 -2.37 16.73 7.52
C VAL A 17 -1.29 17.03 6.49
N GLU A 18 -0.45 18.00 6.80
CA GLU A 18 0.70 18.34 5.98
C GLU A 18 1.99 18.13 6.77
N ARG A 19 2.96 17.53 6.15
CA ARG A 19 4.28 17.30 6.70
C ARG A 19 5.37 17.61 5.69
N SER A 20 6.42 18.26 6.17
CA SER A 20 7.69 18.29 5.46
C SER A 20 8.43 17.00 5.79
N LEU A 21 8.80 16.23 4.77
CA LEU A 21 9.50 14.97 4.91
C LEU A 21 10.84 15.07 4.19
N GLU A 22 11.89 14.73 4.95
CA GLU A 22 13.21 14.53 4.39
C GLU A 22 13.38 13.03 4.15
N LEU A 23 13.42 12.63 2.90
CA LEU A 23 13.90 11.29 2.58
C LEU A 23 15.39 11.26 2.89
N SER A 24 15.75 10.76 4.07
CA SER A 24 17.14 10.55 4.36
C SER A 24 17.72 9.66 3.25
N GLY A 25 18.79 10.13 2.61
CA GLY A 25 19.38 9.43 1.48
C GLY A 25 19.75 7.99 1.81
N GLN A 26 20.00 7.68 3.09
CA GLN A 26 20.35 6.36 3.58
C GLN A 26 19.15 5.40 3.52
N TRP A 27 18.02 5.74 4.13
CA TRP A 27 16.81 4.92 4.14
C TRP A 27 16.32 4.62 2.71
N PHE A 28 16.29 5.63 1.87
CA PHE A 28 15.87 5.50 0.50
C PHE A 28 16.82 4.64 -0.34
N ASN A 29 18.13 4.81 -0.15
CA ASN A 29 19.12 3.98 -0.82
C ASN A 29 19.04 2.51 -0.38
N GLU A 30 18.84 2.24 0.91
CA GLU A 30 18.66 0.89 1.44
C GLU A 30 17.42 0.21 0.84
N LEU A 31 16.30 0.92 0.78
CA LEU A 31 15.08 0.42 0.16
C LEU A 31 15.29 0.10 -1.33
N CYS A 32 15.97 0.99 -2.05
CA CYS A 32 16.25 0.81 -3.48
C CYS A 32 17.21 -0.34 -3.75
N LEU A 33 18.26 -0.47 -2.95
CA LEU A 33 19.23 -1.57 -3.04
C LEU A 33 18.55 -2.90 -2.74
N TRP A 34 17.72 -2.94 -1.71
CA TRP A 34 17.02 -4.14 -1.31
C TRP A 34 16.00 -4.61 -2.36
N LEU A 35 15.27 -3.69 -2.99
CA LEU A 35 14.31 -4.00 -4.05
C LEU A 35 14.97 -4.20 -5.42
N GLN A 36 16.26 -3.95 -5.56
CA GLN A 36 17.01 -3.96 -6.82
C GLN A 36 16.35 -3.13 -7.92
N SER A 37 15.68 -2.05 -7.54
CA SER A 37 14.84 -1.26 -8.44
C SER A 37 15.45 0.11 -8.76
N PRO A 38 15.32 0.59 -9.99
CA PRO A 38 15.54 1.99 -10.30
C PRO A 38 14.48 2.86 -9.62
N ILE A 39 14.79 3.33 -8.61
CA ILE A 39 14.73 4.45 -7.70
C ILE A 39 13.45 5.31 -7.68
N GLY A 40 12.89 5.71 -8.79
CA GLY A 40 11.93 6.82 -8.79
C GLY A 40 10.58 6.50 -8.19
N ALA A 41 9.93 5.49 -8.75
CA ALA A 41 8.54 5.17 -8.43
C ALA A 41 8.33 4.57 -7.03
N LEU A 42 9.34 3.87 -6.51
CA LEU A 42 9.18 3.11 -5.27
C LEU A 42 9.30 3.97 -4.01
N GLY A 43 10.11 5.02 -4.04
CA GLY A 43 10.17 5.98 -2.94
C GLY A 43 8.83 6.66 -2.69
N ILE A 44 8.10 6.98 -3.75
CA ILE A 44 6.77 7.60 -3.68
C ILE A 44 5.73 6.65 -3.06
N LEU A 45 5.86 5.35 -3.27
CA LEU A 45 4.93 4.37 -2.73
C LEU A 45 5.01 4.21 -1.21
N GLY A 46 6.16 4.49 -0.62
CA GLY A 46 6.31 4.53 0.84
C GLY A 46 5.53 5.67 1.51
N TRP A 47 5.16 6.68 0.76
CA TRP A 47 4.55 7.90 1.26
C TRP A 47 3.21 7.75 1.96
N PRO A 48 2.19 7.09 1.36
CA PRO A 48 0.95 6.89 2.06
C PRO A 48 1.15 6.14 3.36
N MET A 49 2.13 5.23 3.39
CA MET A 49 2.43 4.40 4.55
C MET A 49 3.15 5.18 5.65
N ILE A 50 3.97 6.19 5.33
CA ILE A 50 4.59 7.07 6.34
C ILE A 50 3.54 7.97 7.00
N LEU A 51 2.50 8.37 6.27
CA LEU A 51 1.39 9.14 6.84
C LEU A 51 0.36 8.27 7.58
N ILE A 52 0.22 6.99 7.23
CA ILE A 52 -0.72 6.08 7.89
C ILE A 52 -0.43 5.91 9.39
N PRO A 53 0.81 5.70 9.88
CA PRO A 53 1.08 5.60 11.31
C PRO A 53 0.69 6.85 12.10
N GLU A 54 0.71 8.01 11.46
CA GLU A 54 0.30 9.27 12.07
C GLU A 54 -1.20 9.51 11.96
N VAL A 55 -1.81 8.93 10.95
CA VAL A 55 -3.26 8.89 10.74
C VAL A 55 -3.91 7.80 11.59
N ILE A 56 -3.22 6.69 11.83
CA ILE A 56 -3.70 5.59 12.65
C ILE A 56 -3.07 5.72 14.04
N ASP A 57 -3.69 6.53 14.88
CA ASP A 57 -3.24 6.73 16.26
C ASP A 57 -3.24 5.40 17.02
N SER A 58 -2.07 5.02 17.53
CA SER A 58 -1.86 3.82 18.33
C SER A 58 -2.79 3.70 19.55
N ARG A 59 -3.32 4.83 20.05
CA ARG A 59 -4.29 4.87 21.15
C ARG A 59 -5.59 4.15 20.85
N TYR A 60 -5.99 4.06 19.60
CA TYR A 60 -7.26 3.45 19.20
C TYR A 60 -7.12 2.06 18.58
N ARG A 61 -5.89 1.55 18.42
CA ARG A 61 -5.60 0.25 17.80
C ARG A 61 -6.23 0.07 16.42
N LEU A 62 -6.58 1.15 15.74
CA LEU A 62 -7.16 1.06 14.39
C LEU A 62 -6.20 0.41 13.41
N GLY A 63 -4.90 0.65 13.59
CA GLY A 63 -3.86 0.00 12.79
C GLY A 63 -3.83 -1.52 12.91
N ASP A 64 -4.17 -2.06 14.08
CA ASP A 64 -4.14 -3.49 14.33
C ASP A 64 -5.22 -4.24 13.54
N THR A 65 -6.32 -3.56 13.21
CA THR A 65 -7.48 -4.15 12.51
C THR A 65 -7.64 -3.65 11.08
N ALA A 66 -6.81 -2.69 10.65
CA ALA A 66 -6.89 -2.12 9.32
C ALA A 66 -6.39 -3.11 8.27
N MET A 67 -7.24 -3.42 7.30
CA MET A 67 -6.90 -4.22 6.13
C MET A 67 -6.84 -3.33 4.90
N GLN A 68 -5.71 -3.32 4.23
CA GLN A 68 -5.59 -2.63 2.96
C GLN A 68 -6.42 -3.35 1.88
N VAL A 69 -7.34 -2.64 1.25
CA VAL A 69 -8.24 -3.19 0.20
C VAL A 69 -7.82 -2.74 -1.18
N TYR A 70 -7.26 -1.53 -1.27
CA TYR A 70 -6.84 -0.94 -2.53
C TYR A 70 -5.71 0.07 -2.29
N GLN A 71 -4.84 0.19 -3.25
CA GLN A 71 -3.88 1.29 -3.37
C GLN A 71 -3.69 1.65 -4.84
N GLY A 72 -3.83 2.94 -5.13
CA GLY A 72 -3.47 3.54 -6.40
C GLY A 72 -2.38 4.58 -6.19
N VAL A 73 -1.43 4.67 -7.11
CA VAL A 73 -0.38 5.68 -7.12
C VAL A 73 -0.20 6.17 -8.55
N GLU A 74 -0.07 7.47 -8.71
CA GLU A 74 0.31 8.13 -9.94
C GLU A 74 1.53 9.00 -9.66
N TRP A 75 2.56 8.90 -10.51
CA TRP A 75 3.80 9.63 -10.34
C TRP A 75 4.19 10.31 -11.66
N HIS A 76 4.68 11.54 -11.57
CA HIS A 76 4.88 12.44 -12.69
C HIS A 76 6.35 12.67 -13.03
N GLY A 77 7.26 12.09 -12.25
CA GLY A 77 8.69 12.21 -12.45
C GLY A 77 9.50 11.36 -11.47
N PRO A 78 10.82 11.35 -11.63
CA PRO A 78 11.69 10.69 -10.64
C PRO A 78 11.55 11.43 -9.31
N VAL A 79 11.51 10.67 -8.21
CA VAL A 79 11.51 11.26 -6.87
C VAL A 79 12.83 11.98 -6.64
N PRO A 80 12.80 13.29 -6.43
CA PRO A 80 14.01 14.01 -6.11
C PRO A 80 14.54 13.56 -4.75
N ARG A 81 15.87 13.46 -4.62
CA ARG A 81 16.55 13.22 -3.34
C ARG A 81 16.60 14.51 -2.51
N GLN A 82 15.46 15.08 -2.22
CA GLN A 82 15.33 16.37 -1.56
C GLN A 82 14.21 16.32 -0.53
N THR A 83 14.16 17.31 0.34
CA THR A 83 13.01 17.53 1.20
C THR A 83 11.81 17.92 0.33
N PHE A 84 10.68 17.26 0.53
CA PHE A 84 9.45 17.57 -0.15
C PHE A 84 8.26 17.59 0.84
N THR A 85 7.18 18.18 0.43
CA THR A 85 5.96 18.28 1.25
C THR A 85 5.04 17.13 0.92
N ALA A 86 4.55 16.45 1.94
CA ALA A 86 3.45 15.52 1.82
C ALA A 86 2.22 16.05 2.52
N SER A 87 1.10 15.93 1.87
CA SER A 87 -0.20 16.16 2.46
C SER A 87 -1.07 14.92 2.33
N GLY A 88 -1.87 14.65 3.36
CA GLY A 88 -2.81 13.54 3.37
C GLY A 88 -4.14 13.98 3.96
N ARG A 89 -5.23 13.42 3.43
CA ARG A 89 -6.58 13.65 3.96
C ARG A 89 -7.46 12.42 3.77
N VAL A 90 -8.49 12.31 4.60
CA VAL A 90 -9.56 11.36 4.40
C VAL A 90 -10.58 11.97 3.44
N GLU A 91 -10.77 11.34 2.30
CA GLU A 91 -11.71 11.80 1.27
C GLU A 91 -13.15 11.35 1.56
N TRP A 92 -13.28 10.14 2.07
CA TRP A 92 -14.58 9.55 2.37
C TRP A 92 -14.48 8.43 3.40
N VAL A 93 -15.58 8.21 4.10
CA VAL A 93 -15.82 7.05 4.97
C VAL A 93 -17.14 6.41 4.55
N SER A 94 -17.17 5.09 4.47
CA SER A 94 -18.37 4.31 4.14
C SER A 94 -18.52 3.16 5.11
N SER A 95 -19.52 3.22 5.98
CA SER A 95 -19.81 2.19 7.00
C SER A 95 -20.81 1.18 6.49
N ARG A 96 -20.58 -0.08 6.81
CA ARG A 96 -21.49 -1.19 6.49
C ARG A 96 -21.32 -2.36 7.44
N GLY A 97 -22.33 -2.64 8.23
CA GLY A 97 -22.44 -3.90 9.00
C GLY A 97 -21.30 -4.15 9.99
N GLY A 98 -20.98 -3.17 10.85
CA GLY A 98 -19.94 -3.31 11.87
C GLY A 98 -18.52 -3.16 11.35
N SER A 99 -18.37 -2.70 10.12
CA SER A 99 -17.08 -2.30 9.54
C SER A 99 -17.23 -1.05 8.70
N PHE A 100 -16.14 -0.34 8.49
CA PHE A 100 -16.11 0.79 7.58
C PHE A 100 -14.89 0.75 6.68
N GLU A 101 -15.00 1.38 5.53
CA GLU A 101 -13.89 1.67 4.63
C GLU A 101 -13.62 3.17 4.65
N ALA A 102 -12.34 3.52 4.62
CA ALA A 102 -11.90 4.90 4.49
C ALA A 102 -10.97 5.04 3.30
N GLY A 103 -11.21 6.04 2.47
CA GLY A 103 -10.34 6.43 1.38
C GLY A 103 -9.45 7.59 1.81
N LEU A 104 -8.13 7.34 1.81
CA LEU A 104 -7.09 8.30 2.20
C LEU A 104 -6.32 8.71 0.95
N SER A 105 -6.41 9.98 0.57
CA SER A 105 -5.56 10.53 -0.49
C SER A 105 -4.30 11.13 0.11
N THR A 106 -3.20 10.99 -0.61
CA THR A 106 -1.96 11.68 -0.32
C THR A 106 -1.40 12.32 -1.56
N ARG A 107 -0.68 13.43 -1.38
CA ARG A 107 0.04 14.13 -2.42
C ARG A 107 1.45 14.40 -1.96
N ALA A 108 2.39 14.31 -2.86
CA ALA A 108 3.77 14.69 -2.65
C ALA A 108 4.13 15.79 -3.63
N GLY A 109 4.71 16.87 -3.13
CA GLY A 109 5.11 18.04 -3.93
C GLY A 109 6.52 18.51 -3.64
N LEU A 110 7.16 19.07 -4.62
CA LEU A 110 8.42 19.78 -4.53
C LEU A 110 8.18 21.24 -4.86
N GLY A 111 8.11 22.08 -3.82
CA GLY A 111 7.58 23.44 -3.99
C GLY A 111 6.11 23.39 -4.44
N ASP A 112 5.79 24.03 -5.54
CA ASP A 112 4.44 24.06 -6.12
C ASP A 112 4.16 22.90 -7.10
N GLU A 113 5.13 22.03 -7.36
CA GLU A 113 5.00 20.92 -8.30
C GLU A 113 4.55 19.64 -7.59
N GLU A 114 3.41 19.07 -8.00
CA GLU A 114 2.98 17.74 -7.56
C GLU A 114 3.82 16.67 -8.28
N VAL A 115 4.60 15.91 -7.53
CA VAL A 115 5.44 14.82 -8.07
C VAL A 115 4.76 13.46 -8.00
N ALA A 116 3.83 13.29 -7.06
CA ALA A 116 3.02 12.08 -6.98
C ALA A 116 1.74 12.30 -6.18
N ARG A 117 0.77 11.44 -6.46
CA ARG A 117 -0.45 11.30 -5.66
C ARG A 117 -0.83 9.86 -5.46
N SER A 118 -1.51 9.56 -4.37
CA SER A 118 -2.01 8.21 -4.13
C SER A 118 -3.40 8.23 -3.48
N LEU A 119 -4.10 7.12 -3.63
CA LEU A 119 -5.29 6.78 -2.89
C LEU A 119 -5.08 5.42 -2.23
N LEU A 120 -5.17 5.37 -0.93
CA LEU A 120 -5.24 4.14 -0.14
C LEU A 120 -6.67 3.95 0.32
N VAL A 121 -7.18 2.72 0.23
CA VAL A 121 -8.43 2.34 0.87
C VAL A 121 -8.16 1.25 1.89
N ALA A 122 -8.50 1.53 3.13
CA ALA A 122 -8.40 0.59 4.24
C ALA A 122 -9.80 0.24 4.75
N ARG A 123 -10.00 -1.02 5.11
CA ARG A 123 -11.19 -1.51 5.82
C ARG A 123 -10.82 -1.73 7.28
N MET A 124 -11.68 -1.30 8.18
CA MET A 124 -11.48 -1.35 9.62
C MET A 124 -12.76 -1.85 10.30
N ALA A 125 -12.62 -2.51 11.45
CA ALA A 125 -13.75 -2.89 12.28
C ALA A 125 -14.33 -1.65 13.00
N GLY A 126 -15.63 -1.64 13.21
CA GLY A 126 -16.36 -0.57 13.90
C GLY A 126 -17.35 0.16 12.99
N ASP A 127 -18.03 1.13 13.58
CA ASP A 127 -18.99 1.98 12.87
C ASP A 127 -18.58 3.44 12.99
N LEU A 128 -18.53 4.13 11.86
CA LEU A 128 -18.36 5.57 11.77
C LEU A 128 -19.47 6.15 10.90
N GLU A 129 -19.81 7.41 11.13
CA GLU A 129 -20.72 8.13 10.25
C GLU A 129 -20.12 8.21 8.84
N SER A 130 -20.90 7.78 7.85
CA SER A 130 -20.47 7.82 6.44
C SER A 130 -20.51 9.24 5.92
N TYR A 131 -19.49 9.61 5.15
CA TYR A 131 -19.44 10.89 4.44
C TYR A 131 -18.59 10.79 3.17
N GLY A 132 -18.75 11.78 2.30
CA GLY A 132 -18.05 11.82 1.03
C GLY A 132 -18.58 10.77 0.05
N GLU A 133 -18.16 10.88 -1.19
CA GLU A 133 -18.50 9.91 -2.22
C GLU A 133 -17.46 8.80 -2.27
N ARG A 134 -17.90 7.56 -2.08
CA ARG A 134 -17.01 6.39 -2.16
C ARG A 134 -16.45 6.22 -3.55
N ALA A 135 -15.21 6.59 -3.75
CA ALA A 135 -14.48 6.55 -5.02
C ALA A 135 -13.47 5.39 -5.07
N LEU A 136 -13.95 4.16 -4.93
CA LEU A 136 -13.12 2.97 -5.12
C LEU A 136 -13.20 2.53 -6.59
N PRO A 137 -12.07 2.52 -7.33
CA PRO A 137 -12.06 2.03 -8.71
C PRO A 137 -12.50 0.58 -8.80
N ALA A 138 -13.25 0.26 -9.86
CA ALA A 138 -13.69 -1.10 -10.13
C ALA A 138 -12.47 -2.01 -10.33
N ARG A 139 -12.46 -3.13 -9.60
CA ARG A 139 -11.42 -4.14 -9.76
C ARG A 139 -11.55 -4.79 -11.14
N PRO A 140 -10.45 -4.92 -11.90
CA PRO A 140 -10.49 -5.60 -13.18
C PRO A 140 -10.80 -7.09 -13.01
N GLU A 141 -11.53 -7.64 -13.96
CA GLU A 141 -11.65 -9.09 -14.12
C GLU A 141 -10.39 -9.62 -14.81
N VAL A 142 -9.97 -10.80 -14.40
CA VAL A 142 -8.80 -11.48 -14.96
C VAL A 142 -9.18 -12.90 -15.28
N ASP A 143 -9.03 -13.30 -16.54
CA ASP A 143 -9.14 -14.70 -16.94
C ASP A 143 -7.88 -15.46 -16.47
N PRO A 144 -8.02 -16.45 -15.59
CA PRO A 144 -6.89 -17.26 -15.14
C PRO A 144 -6.14 -17.94 -16.29
N ALA A 145 -6.82 -18.25 -17.41
CA ALA A 145 -6.22 -18.89 -18.57
C ALA A 145 -5.28 -17.94 -19.34
N SER A 146 -5.48 -16.63 -19.22
CA SER A 146 -4.61 -15.62 -19.85
C SER A 146 -3.32 -15.38 -19.08
N LEU A 147 -3.21 -15.85 -17.83
CA LEU A 147 -2.08 -15.55 -16.97
C LEU A 147 -0.81 -16.28 -17.39
N ARG A 148 0.24 -15.54 -17.61
CA ARG A 148 1.60 -16.04 -17.88
C ARG A 148 2.50 -15.71 -16.72
N ARG A 149 3.06 -16.74 -16.08
CA ARG A 149 4.03 -16.57 -15.00
C ARG A 149 5.25 -15.83 -15.51
N ARG A 150 5.64 -14.79 -14.79
CA ARG A 150 6.83 -13.98 -15.06
C ARG A 150 7.94 -14.25 -14.05
N ARG A 151 7.60 -14.30 -12.77
CA ARG A 151 8.55 -14.52 -11.68
C ARG A 151 7.91 -15.35 -10.56
N THR A 152 8.78 -15.97 -9.79
CA THR A 152 8.43 -16.66 -8.56
C THR A 152 9.25 -16.06 -7.42
N MET A 153 8.67 -15.90 -6.26
CA MET A 153 9.34 -15.36 -5.07
C MET A 153 8.84 -16.02 -3.80
N VAL A 154 9.70 -16.08 -2.80
CA VAL A 154 9.32 -16.38 -1.43
C VAL A 154 9.49 -15.10 -0.62
N VAL A 155 8.47 -14.73 0.13
CA VAL A 155 8.54 -13.62 1.07
C VAL A 155 8.63 -14.22 2.47
N ASP A 156 9.84 -14.39 2.94
CA ASP A 156 10.10 -14.94 4.28
C ASP A 156 9.88 -13.88 5.37
N GLU A 157 9.86 -14.30 6.61
CA GLU A 157 9.63 -13.42 7.77
C GLU A 157 10.73 -12.38 7.93
N ALA A 158 11.97 -12.71 7.60
CA ALA A 158 13.08 -11.77 7.66
C ALA A 158 12.86 -10.62 6.68
N THR A 159 12.38 -10.92 5.48
CA THR A 159 11.98 -9.94 4.45
C THR A 159 10.84 -9.05 4.95
N ILE A 160 9.80 -9.64 5.57
CA ILE A 160 8.65 -8.91 6.10
C ILE A 160 9.09 -7.92 7.18
N ARG A 161 9.89 -8.37 8.16
CA ARG A 161 10.39 -7.54 9.26
C ARG A 161 11.34 -6.45 8.77
N HIS A 162 12.22 -6.78 7.83
CA HIS A 162 13.12 -5.79 7.24
C HIS A 162 12.36 -4.70 6.49
N PHE A 163 11.34 -5.10 5.71
CA PHE A 163 10.46 -4.14 5.05
C PHE A 163 9.68 -3.28 6.04
N ALA A 164 9.16 -3.86 7.13
CA ALA A 164 8.47 -3.12 8.19
C ALA A 164 9.37 -2.02 8.78
N MET A 165 10.64 -2.35 9.02
CA MET A 165 11.65 -1.40 9.51
C MET A 165 11.89 -0.27 8.49
N LEU A 166 12.06 -0.59 7.21
CA LEU A 166 12.32 0.40 6.16
C LEU A 166 11.10 1.28 5.86
N ALA A 167 9.90 0.71 5.86
CA ALA A 167 8.67 1.41 5.51
C ALA A 167 7.94 2.02 6.72
N GLY A 168 8.44 1.84 7.94
CA GLY A 168 7.77 2.30 9.16
C GLY A 168 6.44 1.60 9.44
N THR A 169 6.25 0.38 8.92
CA THR A 169 4.99 -0.38 9.01
C THR A 169 5.02 -1.43 10.12
N HIS A 170 5.41 -1.02 11.32
CA HIS A 170 5.49 -1.87 12.51
C HIS A 170 4.11 -2.17 13.11
N TYR A 171 3.25 -2.80 12.33
CA TYR A 171 1.97 -3.29 12.85
C TYR A 171 2.13 -4.70 13.39
N PRO A 172 1.47 -5.05 14.52
CA PRO A 172 1.62 -6.36 15.15
C PRO A 172 1.39 -7.53 14.20
N ILE A 173 0.48 -7.38 13.24
CA ILE A 173 0.19 -8.42 12.24
C ILE A 173 1.40 -8.75 11.33
N HIS A 174 2.38 -7.85 11.23
CA HIS A 174 3.59 -8.01 10.42
C HIS A 174 4.84 -8.33 11.24
N ASP A 175 4.78 -8.19 12.58
CA ASP A 175 5.95 -8.29 13.46
C ASP A 175 5.80 -9.33 14.55
N ASP A 176 4.56 -9.59 15.02
CA ASP A 176 4.25 -10.45 16.17
C ASP A 176 3.46 -11.70 15.74
N GLU A 177 4.13 -12.87 15.82
CA GLU A 177 3.52 -14.14 15.47
C GLU A 177 2.36 -14.51 16.40
N HIS A 178 2.47 -14.20 17.71
CA HIS A 178 1.37 -14.48 18.66
C HIS A 178 0.14 -13.64 18.32
N TYR A 179 0.36 -12.39 17.93
CA TYR A 179 -0.73 -11.56 17.45
C TYR A 179 -1.34 -12.15 16.18
N ALA A 180 -0.51 -12.51 15.18
CA ALA A 180 -0.99 -13.11 13.94
C ALA A 180 -1.81 -14.40 14.21
N TRP A 181 -1.34 -15.27 15.10
CA TRP A 181 -2.09 -16.47 15.51
C TRP A 181 -3.42 -16.12 16.19
N SER A 182 -3.46 -15.10 17.03
CA SER A 182 -4.70 -14.62 17.66
C SER A 182 -5.73 -14.12 16.66
N GLN A 183 -5.26 -13.68 15.48
CA GLN A 183 -6.09 -13.26 14.36
C GLN A 183 -6.42 -14.40 13.37
N GLY A 184 -5.99 -15.63 13.66
CA GLY A 184 -6.27 -16.82 12.85
C GLY A 184 -5.29 -17.06 11.69
N TYR A 185 -4.15 -16.40 11.68
CA TYR A 185 -3.11 -16.61 10.67
C TYR A 185 -1.99 -17.50 11.17
N PRO A 186 -1.38 -18.35 10.32
CA PRO A 186 -0.35 -19.31 10.74
C PRO A 186 0.99 -18.66 11.07
N THR A 187 1.25 -17.45 10.59
CA THR A 187 2.46 -16.64 10.82
C THR A 187 2.16 -15.17 10.52
N ILE A 188 3.14 -14.29 10.70
CA ILE A 188 3.03 -12.86 10.32
C ILE A 188 2.70 -12.71 8.84
N LEU A 189 2.03 -11.62 8.51
CA LEU A 189 1.55 -11.35 7.15
C LEU A 189 2.50 -10.47 6.35
N VAL A 190 2.54 -10.71 5.05
CA VAL A 190 3.20 -9.83 4.09
C VAL A 190 2.43 -8.51 3.99
N GLN A 191 3.13 -7.38 4.04
CA GLN A 191 2.52 -6.07 3.84
C GLN A 191 1.93 -5.93 2.43
N GLY A 192 0.75 -5.34 2.32
CA GLY A 192 0.15 -5.04 1.03
C GLY A 192 1.04 -4.13 0.17
N LEU A 193 1.68 -3.15 0.80
CA LEU A 193 2.64 -2.29 0.13
C LEU A 193 3.82 -3.07 -0.47
N LEU A 194 4.37 -4.06 0.23
CA LEU A 194 5.46 -4.90 -0.28
C LEU A 194 5.02 -5.68 -1.53
N LEU A 195 3.81 -6.22 -1.54
CA LEU A 195 3.25 -6.88 -2.73
C LEU A 195 3.10 -5.90 -3.89
N PHE A 196 2.63 -4.69 -3.62
CA PHE A 196 2.46 -3.67 -4.66
C PHE A 196 3.80 -3.23 -5.26
N MET A 197 4.78 -2.93 -4.42
CA MET A 197 6.13 -2.58 -4.87
C MET A 197 6.75 -3.70 -5.71
N THR A 198 6.55 -4.95 -5.31
CA THR A 198 7.02 -6.11 -6.07
C THR A 198 6.36 -6.20 -7.45
N ALA A 199 5.05 -5.95 -7.55
CA ALA A 199 4.35 -5.94 -8.82
C ALA A 199 4.88 -4.83 -9.76
N LEU A 200 5.10 -3.64 -9.24
CA LEU A 200 5.68 -2.52 -9.99
C LEU A 200 7.10 -2.82 -10.47
N TYR A 201 7.92 -3.41 -9.61
CA TYR A 201 9.27 -3.85 -9.97
C TYR A 201 9.23 -4.89 -11.10
N HIS A 202 8.35 -5.89 -11.00
CA HIS A 202 8.23 -6.92 -12.03
C HIS A 202 7.68 -6.38 -13.35
N ALA A 203 6.86 -5.34 -13.30
CA ALA A 203 6.34 -4.67 -14.48
C ALA A 203 7.36 -3.78 -15.18
N GLY A 204 8.49 -3.46 -14.50
CA GLY A 204 9.53 -2.61 -15.07
C GLY A 204 9.06 -1.17 -15.29
N VAL A 205 8.39 -0.60 -14.29
CA VAL A 205 7.83 0.77 -14.40
C VAL A 205 8.90 1.82 -14.67
N GLY A 206 8.53 2.80 -15.48
CA GLY A 206 9.37 3.94 -15.85
C GLY A 206 9.38 5.07 -14.80
N PRO A 207 10.03 6.21 -15.13
CA PRO A 207 10.11 7.38 -14.26
C PRO A 207 8.77 8.07 -14.04
N THR A 208 7.79 7.84 -14.90
CA THR A 208 6.41 8.32 -14.79
C THR A 208 5.45 7.17 -14.99
N GLY A 209 4.24 7.27 -14.45
CA GLY A 209 3.23 6.24 -14.65
C GLY A 209 2.14 6.21 -13.58
N LYS A 210 1.35 5.15 -13.67
CA LYS A 210 0.27 4.86 -12.74
C LYS A 210 0.25 3.38 -12.40
N GLY A 211 0.10 3.07 -11.11
CA GLY A 211 -0.12 1.72 -10.61
C GLY A 211 -1.35 1.68 -9.72
N GLU A 212 -2.12 0.62 -9.84
CA GLU A 212 -3.29 0.33 -9.01
C GLU A 212 -3.21 -1.12 -8.55
N MET A 213 -3.54 -1.41 -7.29
CA MET A 213 -3.60 -2.77 -6.76
C MET A 213 -4.84 -2.97 -5.89
N TRP A 214 -5.56 -4.04 -6.14
CA TRP A 214 -6.68 -4.54 -5.35
C TRP A 214 -6.23 -5.76 -4.57
N PHE A 215 -6.26 -5.67 -3.25
CA PHE A 215 -5.89 -6.77 -2.36
C PHE A 215 -7.11 -7.69 -2.15
N ARG A 216 -6.91 -8.98 -2.24
CA ARG A 216 -7.97 -9.97 -2.14
C ARG A 216 -7.84 -10.88 -0.94
N ARG A 217 -6.61 -11.24 -0.59
CA ARG A 217 -6.30 -12.16 0.49
C ARG A 217 -5.03 -11.75 1.20
N ALA A 218 -5.00 -12.02 2.49
CA ALA A 218 -3.78 -11.95 3.27
C ALA A 218 -2.78 -13.02 2.78
N VAL A 219 -1.51 -12.68 2.80
CA VAL A 219 -0.41 -13.57 2.41
C VAL A 219 0.44 -13.85 3.65
N PRO A 220 0.43 -15.09 4.17
CA PRO A 220 1.32 -15.48 5.25
C PRO A 220 2.79 -15.45 4.83
N GLY A 221 3.68 -15.15 5.76
CA GLY A 221 5.12 -15.27 5.59
C GLY A 221 5.52 -16.69 5.21
N GLY A 222 6.60 -16.83 4.43
CA GLY A 222 7.04 -18.11 3.89
C GLY A 222 6.24 -18.61 2.68
N SER A 223 5.19 -17.89 2.26
CA SER A 223 4.40 -18.26 1.08
C SER A 223 5.24 -18.18 -0.19
N LEU A 224 5.13 -19.21 -1.02
CA LEU A 224 5.65 -19.17 -2.38
C LEU A 224 4.65 -18.48 -3.29
N LEU A 225 5.06 -17.38 -3.89
CA LEU A 225 4.23 -16.52 -4.72
C LEU A 225 4.67 -16.55 -6.18
N GLU A 226 3.71 -16.42 -7.07
CA GLU A 226 3.94 -16.16 -8.49
C GLU A 226 3.43 -14.77 -8.86
N SER A 227 4.24 -14.03 -9.58
CA SER A 227 3.84 -12.82 -10.30
C SER A 227 3.56 -13.20 -11.75
N CYS A 228 2.33 -13.00 -12.17
CA CYS A 228 1.83 -13.35 -13.50
C CYS A 228 1.33 -12.10 -14.21
N GLN A 229 1.58 -12.02 -15.52
CA GLN A 229 1.05 -10.98 -16.39
C GLN A 229 -0.05 -11.57 -17.28
N SER A 230 -1.13 -10.85 -17.50
CA SER A 230 -2.16 -11.25 -18.45
C SER A 230 -1.64 -11.12 -19.89
N SER A 231 -1.94 -12.12 -20.73
CA SER A 231 -1.69 -12.04 -22.17
C SER A 231 -2.71 -11.15 -22.90
N ASP A 232 -3.89 -10.97 -22.32
CA ASP A 232 -4.99 -10.23 -22.93
C ASP A 232 -4.88 -8.72 -22.68
N ASP A 233 -4.40 -8.35 -21.50
CA ASP A 233 -4.04 -6.96 -21.17
C ASP A 233 -2.67 -6.96 -20.45
N PRO A 234 -1.59 -6.56 -21.11
CA PRO A 234 -0.24 -6.57 -20.54
C PRO A 234 -0.06 -5.61 -19.36
N ARG A 235 -1.01 -4.70 -19.12
CA ARG A 235 -1.03 -3.84 -17.94
C ARG A 235 -1.53 -4.57 -16.70
N LEU A 236 -2.23 -5.71 -16.86
CA LEU A 236 -2.76 -6.49 -15.74
C LEU A 236 -1.73 -7.48 -15.23
N TRP A 237 -1.47 -7.39 -13.92
CA TRP A 237 -0.59 -8.28 -13.19
C TRP A 237 -1.35 -8.90 -12.01
N VAL A 238 -0.99 -10.13 -11.69
CA VAL A 238 -1.60 -10.89 -10.60
C VAL A 238 -0.50 -11.47 -9.74
N ILE A 239 -0.63 -11.33 -8.43
CA ILE A 239 0.15 -12.09 -7.45
C ILE A 239 -0.75 -13.19 -6.91
N ARG A 240 -0.29 -14.44 -7.01
CA ARG A 240 -1.01 -15.61 -6.50
C ARG A 240 -0.10 -16.54 -5.71
N GLN A 241 -0.69 -17.30 -4.79
CA GLN A 241 0.02 -18.34 -4.05
C GLN A 241 0.17 -19.60 -4.92
N VAL A 242 1.37 -20.18 -4.88
CA VAL A 242 1.65 -21.47 -5.54
C VAL A 242 1.00 -22.61 -4.76
N GLY A 243 0.43 -23.58 -5.46
CA GLY A 243 -0.21 -24.75 -4.87
C GLY A 243 -1.71 -24.64 -4.66
N GLY A 244 -2.25 -23.44 -4.35
CA GLY A 244 -3.70 -23.21 -4.24
C GLY A 244 -4.28 -22.44 -5.42
N GLY A 245 -3.43 -21.80 -6.22
CA GLY A 245 -3.87 -20.92 -7.32
C GLY A 245 -4.62 -19.66 -6.87
N GLU A 246 -4.67 -19.42 -5.56
CA GLU A 246 -5.45 -18.32 -4.99
C GLU A 246 -4.80 -16.97 -5.30
N ILE A 247 -5.58 -16.06 -5.87
CA ILE A 247 -5.13 -14.71 -6.19
C ILE A 247 -5.09 -13.88 -4.91
N ALA A 248 -3.90 -13.45 -4.52
CA ALA A 248 -3.66 -12.56 -3.38
C ALA A 248 -3.93 -11.09 -3.76
N ALA A 249 -3.50 -10.66 -4.94
CA ALA A 249 -3.71 -9.30 -5.42
C ALA A 249 -3.79 -9.25 -6.95
N ILE A 250 -4.51 -8.22 -7.45
CA ILE A 250 -4.58 -7.88 -8.88
C ILE A 250 -4.09 -6.45 -9.02
N SER A 251 -3.22 -6.18 -9.97
CA SER A 251 -2.75 -4.83 -10.24
C SER A 251 -2.91 -4.45 -11.71
N ARG A 252 -3.15 -3.16 -11.94
CA ARG A 252 -3.07 -2.53 -13.26
C ARG A 252 -1.95 -1.51 -13.24
N ILE A 253 -0.99 -1.66 -14.14
CA ILE A 253 0.23 -0.86 -14.17
C ILE A 253 0.43 -0.32 -15.58
N SER A 254 0.63 0.98 -15.68
CA SER A 254 0.95 1.67 -16.93
C SER A 254 2.15 2.58 -16.72
N SER A 255 3.13 2.52 -17.62
CA SER A 255 4.21 3.49 -17.72
C SER A 255 3.73 4.67 -18.56
N GLY A 256 4.08 5.89 -18.13
CA GLY A 256 3.86 7.10 -18.90
C GLY A 256 4.89 7.27 -20.00
#